data_b9aa6d8e8549e9f525bef84e4ef12eaf
#
_entry.id   b9aa6d8e8549e9f525bef84e4ef12eaf
#
_cell.length_a   1.000
_cell.length_b   1.000
_cell.length_c   1.000
_cell.angle_alpha   90.00
_cell.angle_beta   90.00
_cell.angle_gamma   90.00
#
_symmetry.space_group_name_H-M   'P 1'
#
loop_
_entity.id
_entity.type
_entity.pdbx_description
1 polymer ?
#
loop_
_entity_poly.entity_id
_entity_poly.type
_entity_poly.pdbx_seq_one_letter_code
_entity_poly.pdbx_strand_id
1 'polypeptide(L)'
;MTDPTAPAAPDVEQVRRDARAALDAVAAATRALDDAALAGPSALPGWSRSHVLAHVTAIGEAMARQAERAAHGELVEVYDGGAAGREAGIQAGARRSVAEHVGALESLGERLDAAWPGPGSSAWDAPVTYRDGTVVDALVAWWREVRIHAVDLDAGLGLDTWPRALGLHLLDFLGVRLADDVAVELVGEPTALRVGPGGLRLAAEPGVSPRTETPVGSDPGFDARDGVVVRGRLTDVAAWLAGRRPDAEPDAFRDGVRTPLPGIGPWPSPYSPPR
;
A
#
# COMPACT_ATOMS: atom_id res chain seq x y z
N MET A 1 -10.02 -21.66 8.10
CA MET A 1 -10.53 -21.15 9.39
C MET A 1 -9.95 -19.74 9.49
N THR A 2 -10.75 -18.72 9.21
CA THR A 2 -10.33 -17.32 9.25
C THR A 2 -10.04 -16.90 10.69
N ASP A 3 -8.88 -16.30 10.92
CA ASP A 3 -8.50 -15.74 12.22
C ASP A 3 -9.51 -14.62 12.58
N PRO A 4 -10.30 -14.75 13.67
CA PRO A 4 -11.29 -13.74 14.05
C PRO A 4 -10.66 -12.41 14.49
N THR A 5 -9.33 -12.34 14.63
CA THR A 5 -8.58 -11.14 15.02
C THR A 5 -8.01 -10.39 13.80
N ALA A 6 -8.06 -10.97 12.60
CA ALA A 6 -7.64 -10.29 11.39
C ALA A 6 -8.69 -9.23 10.98
N PRO A 7 -8.28 -8.04 10.55
CA PRO A 7 -9.19 -7.07 9.97
C PRO A 7 -9.88 -7.68 8.74
N ALA A 8 -11.16 -7.37 8.56
CA ALA A 8 -11.89 -7.81 7.37
C ALA A 8 -11.16 -7.34 6.12
N ALA A 9 -11.06 -8.23 5.11
CA ALA A 9 -10.52 -7.84 3.81
C ALA A 9 -11.29 -6.61 3.29
N PRO A 10 -10.59 -5.66 2.64
CA PRO A 10 -11.25 -4.46 2.12
C PRO A 10 -12.32 -4.85 1.08
N ASP A 11 -13.47 -4.17 1.11
CA ASP A 11 -14.52 -4.34 0.12
C ASP A 11 -13.97 -4.02 -1.28
N VAL A 12 -13.98 -5.01 -2.17
CA VAL A 12 -13.43 -4.94 -3.52
C VAL A 12 -14.02 -3.75 -4.31
N GLU A 13 -15.34 -3.54 -4.20
CA GLU A 13 -15.99 -2.43 -4.90
C GLU A 13 -15.62 -1.06 -4.31
N GLN A 14 -15.40 -0.99 -3.00
CA GLN A 14 -14.90 0.23 -2.38
C GLN A 14 -13.46 0.51 -2.80
N VAL A 15 -12.59 -0.49 -2.81
CA VAL A 15 -11.20 -0.38 -3.27
C VAL A 15 -11.16 0.09 -4.72
N ARG A 16 -11.97 -0.51 -5.60
CA ARG A 16 -12.05 -0.14 -7.02
C ARG A 16 -12.45 1.32 -7.20
N ARG A 17 -13.53 1.76 -6.54
CA ARG A 17 -13.97 3.17 -6.60
C ARG A 17 -12.93 4.13 -6.07
N ASP A 18 -12.28 3.79 -4.97
CA ASP A 18 -11.28 4.63 -4.35
C ASP A 18 -9.99 4.73 -5.16
N ALA A 19 -9.55 3.62 -5.78
CA ALA A 19 -8.42 3.60 -6.69
C ALA A 19 -8.69 4.47 -7.94
N ARG A 20 -9.92 4.42 -8.48
CA ARG A 20 -10.33 5.27 -9.61
C ARG A 20 -10.32 6.74 -9.22
N ALA A 21 -10.91 7.09 -8.09
CA ALA A 21 -10.91 8.47 -7.59
C ALA A 21 -9.48 9.01 -7.35
N ALA A 22 -8.56 8.16 -6.87
CA ALA A 22 -7.16 8.52 -6.72
C ALA A 22 -6.48 8.82 -8.07
N LEU A 23 -6.72 7.99 -9.09
CA LEU A 23 -6.19 8.19 -10.43
C LEU A 23 -6.72 9.49 -11.06
N ASP A 24 -8.02 9.76 -10.90
CA ASP A 24 -8.66 10.99 -11.39
C ASP A 24 -8.07 12.24 -10.69
N ALA A 25 -7.78 12.14 -9.38
CA ALA A 25 -7.11 13.21 -8.63
C ALA A 25 -5.67 13.44 -9.12
N VAL A 26 -4.91 12.36 -9.39
CA VAL A 26 -3.56 12.44 -9.98
C VAL A 26 -3.62 13.11 -11.36
N ALA A 27 -4.56 12.72 -12.21
CA ALA A 27 -4.73 13.34 -13.52
C ALA A 27 -5.09 14.83 -13.41
N ALA A 28 -5.97 15.20 -12.47
CA ALA A 28 -6.33 16.59 -12.21
C ALA A 28 -5.13 17.41 -11.69
N ALA A 29 -4.37 16.88 -10.74
CA ALA A 29 -3.15 17.53 -10.25
C ALA A 29 -2.11 17.69 -11.37
N THR A 30 -1.95 16.68 -12.23
CA THR A 30 -1.04 16.73 -13.37
C THR A 30 -1.44 17.85 -14.37
N ARG A 31 -2.73 18.03 -14.67
CA ARG A 31 -3.22 19.10 -15.56
C ARG A 31 -2.92 20.50 -15.04
N ALA A 32 -2.76 20.66 -13.73
CA ALA A 32 -2.44 21.94 -13.12
C ALA A 32 -0.94 22.29 -13.19
N LEU A 33 -0.09 21.37 -13.61
CA LEU A 33 1.35 21.59 -13.80
C LEU A 33 1.63 22.15 -15.20
N ASP A 34 2.76 22.83 -15.33
CA ASP A 34 3.45 23.03 -16.62
C ASP A 34 4.59 22.03 -16.78
N ASP A 35 5.17 21.96 -17.98
CA ASP A 35 6.25 21.01 -18.26
C ASP A 35 7.52 21.26 -17.42
N ALA A 36 7.77 22.50 -16.99
CA ALA A 36 8.88 22.83 -16.11
C ALA A 36 8.66 22.30 -14.67
N ALA A 37 7.45 22.48 -14.14
CA ALA A 37 7.05 21.93 -12.85
C ALA A 37 7.02 20.39 -12.88
N LEU A 38 6.59 19.79 -14.00
CA LEU A 38 6.59 18.34 -14.21
C LEU A 38 8.01 17.75 -14.17
N ALA A 39 8.98 18.44 -14.77
CA ALA A 39 10.39 18.05 -14.73
C ALA A 39 11.05 18.28 -13.35
N GLY A 40 10.41 19.05 -12.47
CA GLY A 40 10.86 19.34 -11.11
C GLY A 40 10.88 18.10 -10.21
N PRO A 41 11.52 18.20 -9.01
CA PRO A 41 11.66 17.09 -8.08
C PRO A 41 10.28 16.65 -7.55
N SER A 42 10.11 15.35 -7.33
CA SER A 42 9.01 14.76 -6.57
C SER A 42 9.40 14.59 -5.09
N ALA A 43 8.52 14.04 -4.27
CA ALA A 43 8.87 13.65 -2.90
C ALA A 43 9.85 12.45 -2.84
N LEU A 44 10.04 11.73 -3.95
CA LEU A 44 10.96 10.60 -4.03
C LEU A 44 12.37 11.06 -4.41
N PRO A 45 13.41 10.73 -3.62
CA PRO A 45 14.79 11.09 -3.93
C PRO A 45 15.22 10.60 -5.31
N GLY A 46 15.75 11.50 -6.14
CA GLY A 46 16.26 11.18 -7.47
C GLY A 46 15.19 11.06 -8.57
N TRP A 47 13.90 11.21 -8.22
CA TRP A 47 12.80 11.16 -9.19
C TRP A 47 12.16 12.54 -9.39
N SER A 48 11.89 12.88 -10.65
CA SER A 48 11.01 14.01 -10.99
C SER A 48 9.54 13.59 -10.88
N ARG A 49 8.63 14.56 -10.88
CA ARG A 49 7.18 14.30 -10.98
C ARG A 49 6.83 13.45 -12.20
N SER A 50 7.51 13.68 -13.33
CA SER A 50 7.34 12.88 -14.56
C SER A 50 7.73 11.41 -14.36
N HIS A 51 8.77 11.10 -13.58
CA HIS A 51 9.12 9.71 -13.24
C HIS A 51 8.03 9.03 -12.38
N VAL A 52 7.46 9.76 -11.42
CA VAL A 52 6.34 9.25 -10.61
C VAL A 52 5.13 8.93 -11.50
N LEU A 53 4.75 9.82 -12.40
CA LEU A 53 3.63 9.61 -13.33
C LEU A 53 3.89 8.45 -14.30
N ALA A 54 5.12 8.33 -14.81
CA ALA A 54 5.53 7.21 -15.66
C ALA A 54 5.42 5.88 -14.89
N HIS A 55 5.83 5.86 -13.63
CA HIS A 55 5.69 4.69 -12.78
C HIS A 55 4.23 4.34 -12.50
N VAL A 56 3.40 5.32 -12.12
CA VAL A 56 1.94 5.12 -11.90
C VAL A 56 1.28 4.53 -13.14
N THR A 57 1.59 5.08 -14.33
CA THR A 57 1.06 4.53 -15.58
C THR A 57 1.53 3.09 -15.80
N ALA A 58 2.83 2.82 -15.67
CA ALA A 58 3.39 1.49 -15.92
C ALA A 58 2.85 0.40 -14.98
N ILE A 59 2.72 0.69 -13.67
CA ILE A 59 2.16 -0.28 -12.72
C ILE A 59 0.66 -0.50 -12.95
N GLY A 60 -0.09 0.55 -13.26
CA GLY A 60 -1.51 0.43 -13.58
C GLY A 60 -1.74 -0.42 -14.83
N GLU A 61 -0.98 -0.19 -15.90
CA GLU A 61 -1.01 -1.02 -17.13
C GLU A 61 -0.64 -2.48 -16.85
N ALA A 62 0.34 -2.71 -15.98
CA ALA A 62 0.72 -4.06 -15.57
C ALA A 62 -0.41 -4.77 -14.84
N MET A 63 -1.09 -4.10 -13.90
CA MET A 63 -2.20 -4.68 -13.14
C MET A 63 -3.44 -4.90 -14.02
N ALA A 64 -3.76 -3.98 -14.94
CA ALA A 64 -4.80 -4.19 -15.93
C ALA A 64 -4.53 -5.43 -16.79
N ARG A 65 -3.29 -5.58 -17.29
CA ARG A 65 -2.88 -6.76 -18.06
C ARG A 65 -2.99 -8.06 -17.27
N GLN A 66 -2.63 -8.06 -15.98
CA GLN A 66 -2.81 -9.24 -15.12
C GLN A 66 -4.29 -9.67 -15.08
N ALA A 67 -5.23 -8.73 -14.88
CA ALA A 67 -6.65 -9.01 -14.84
C ALA A 67 -7.20 -9.45 -16.22
N GLU A 68 -6.82 -8.76 -17.30
CA GLU A 68 -7.20 -9.11 -18.67
C GLU A 68 -6.78 -10.55 -19.05
N ARG A 69 -5.56 -10.96 -18.70
CA ARG A 69 -5.05 -12.29 -19.00
C ARG A 69 -5.65 -13.36 -18.11
N ALA A 70 -5.85 -13.06 -16.83
CA ALA A 70 -6.53 -13.95 -15.91
C ALA A 70 -7.97 -14.29 -16.37
N ALA A 71 -8.67 -13.35 -17.00
CA ALA A 71 -9.99 -13.57 -17.59
C ALA A 71 -9.98 -14.65 -18.72
N HIS A 72 -8.82 -14.90 -19.33
CA HIS A 72 -8.60 -15.95 -20.34
C HIS A 72 -7.88 -17.19 -19.77
N GLY A 73 -7.64 -17.24 -18.45
CA GLY A 73 -6.90 -18.33 -17.81
C GLY A 73 -5.38 -18.30 -18.11
N GLU A 74 -4.85 -17.17 -18.54
CA GLU A 74 -3.45 -17.00 -18.90
C GLU A 74 -2.67 -16.34 -17.76
N LEU A 75 -1.50 -16.90 -17.42
CA LEU A 75 -0.53 -16.32 -16.51
C LEU A 75 0.58 -15.65 -17.32
N VAL A 76 0.84 -14.36 -17.05
CA VAL A 76 1.86 -13.57 -17.75
C VAL A 76 2.74 -12.83 -16.75
N GLU A 77 3.98 -12.52 -17.13
CA GLU A 77 4.86 -11.70 -16.30
C GLU A 77 4.24 -10.33 -16.01
N VAL A 78 4.50 -9.79 -14.81
CA VAL A 78 4.00 -8.45 -14.39
C VAL A 78 4.48 -7.37 -15.34
N TYR A 79 5.76 -7.39 -15.72
CA TYR A 79 6.36 -6.48 -16.69
C TYR A 79 7.04 -7.26 -17.81
N ASP A 80 6.85 -6.85 -19.05
CA ASP A 80 7.61 -7.40 -20.18
C ASP A 80 9.09 -7.08 -20.01
N GLY A 81 9.93 -8.11 -20.01
CA GLY A 81 11.35 -7.98 -19.72
C GLY A 81 11.68 -7.78 -18.24
N GLY A 82 10.75 -8.08 -17.34
CA GLY A 82 10.94 -8.06 -15.89
C GLY A 82 11.34 -6.68 -15.34
N ALA A 83 12.26 -6.68 -14.36
CA ALA A 83 12.71 -5.44 -13.72
C ALA A 83 13.41 -4.46 -14.69
N ALA A 84 14.15 -4.97 -15.67
CA ALA A 84 14.83 -4.14 -16.67
C ALA A 84 13.82 -3.47 -17.61
N GLY A 85 12.79 -4.21 -18.04
CA GLY A 85 11.71 -3.66 -18.86
C GLY A 85 10.90 -2.59 -18.13
N ARG A 86 10.59 -2.82 -16.84
CA ARG A 86 9.95 -1.82 -15.96
C ARG A 86 10.77 -0.53 -15.91
N GLU A 87 12.07 -0.63 -15.61
CA GLU A 87 12.95 0.54 -15.51
C GLU A 87 13.03 1.31 -16.83
N ALA A 88 13.24 0.61 -17.93
CA ALA A 88 13.27 1.23 -19.26
C ALA A 88 11.96 1.96 -19.61
N GLY A 89 10.82 1.37 -19.24
CA GLY A 89 9.50 1.97 -19.42
C GLY A 89 9.32 3.25 -18.61
N ILE A 90 9.75 3.28 -17.35
CA ILE A 90 9.72 4.48 -16.50
C ILE A 90 10.59 5.58 -17.11
N GLN A 91 11.83 5.27 -17.50
CA GLN A 91 12.76 6.25 -18.09
C GLN A 91 12.24 6.80 -19.43
N ALA A 92 11.58 5.98 -20.23
CA ALA A 92 10.94 6.44 -21.47
C ALA A 92 9.71 7.33 -21.17
N GLY A 93 8.86 6.91 -20.25
CA GLY A 93 7.65 7.63 -19.85
C GLY A 93 7.97 8.98 -19.18
N ALA A 94 9.07 9.08 -18.46
CA ALA A 94 9.50 10.33 -17.80
C ALA A 94 9.85 11.48 -18.77
N ARG A 95 9.85 11.23 -20.06
CA ARG A 95 10.08 12.24 -21.10
C ARG A 95 8.79 12.84 -21.67
N ARG A 96 7.62 12.34 -21.24
CA ARG A 96 6.31 12.82 -21.68
C ARG A 96 6.07 14.25 -21.20
N SER A 97 5.38 15.04 -22.02
CA SER A 97 4.79 16.32 -21.64
C SER A 97 3.61 16.14 -20.68
N VAL A 98 3.15 17.23 -20.07
CA VAL A 98 1.93 17.23 -19.25
C VAL A 98 0.73 16.64 -20.02
N ALA A 99 0.51 17.07 -21.25
CA ALA A 99 -0.61 16.61 -22.08
C ALA A 99 -0.54 15.09 -22.35
N GLU A 100 0.66 14.55 -22.64
CA GLU A 100 0.88 13.13 -22.87
C GLU A 100 0.68 12.30 -21.59
N HIS A 101 1.12 12.79 -20.42
CA HIS A 101 0.86 12.12 -19.16
C HIS A 101 -0.64 12.09 -18.83
N VAL A 102 -1.33 13.23 -18.99
CA VAL A 102 -2.78 13.29 -18.76
C VAL A 102 -3.52 12.31 -19.66
N GLY A 103 -3.22 12.29 -20.96
CA GLY A 103 -3.82 11.33 -21.88
C GLY A 103 -3.54 9.87 -21.51
N ALA A 104 -2.32 9.56 -21.04
CA ALA A 104 -1.95 8.22 -20.59
C ALA A 104 -2.72 7.81 -19.32
N LEU A 105 -2.90 8.72 -18.34
CA LEU A 105 -3.67 8.45 -17.11
C LEU A 105 -5.16 8.25 -17.40
N GLU A 106 -5.74 9.04 -18.31
CA GLU A 106 -7.14 8.90 -18.74
C GLU A 106 -7.37 7.54 -19.43
N SER A 107 -6.52 7.19 -20.41
CA SER A 107 -6.58 5.91 -21.11
C SER A 107 -6.36 4.74 -20.17
N LEU A 108 -5.46 4.89 -19.17
CA LEU A 108 -5.27 3.89 -18.12
C LEU A 108 -6.54 3.68 -17.30
N GLY A 109 -7.22 4.77 -16.92
CA GLY A 109 -8.47 4.69 -16.15
C GLY A 109 -9.56 3.90 -16.90
N GLU A 110 -9.75 4.16 -18.20
CA GLU A 110 -10.69 3.43 -19.05
C GLU A 110 -10.31 1.94 -19.16
N ARG A 111 -9.02 1.65 -19.34
CA ARG A 111 -8.51 0.27 -19.43
C ARG A 111 -8.72 -0.50 -18.13
N LEU A 112 -8.41 0.09 -16.98
CA LEU A 112 -8.60 -0.53 -15.66
C LEU A 112 -10.09 -0.81 -15.41
N ASP A 113 -10.99 0.14 -15.72
CA ASP A 113 -12.43 -0.06 -15.56
C ASP A 113 -12.95 -1.22 -16.43
N ALA A 114 -12.39 -1.41 -17.61
CA ALA A 114 -12.75 -2.51 -18.51
C ALA A 114 -12.11 -3.85 -18.10
N ALA A 115 -10.92 -3.83 -17.48
CA ALA A 115 -10.18 -5.03 -17.10
C ALA A 115 -10.71 -5.69 -15.82
N TRP A 116 -11.23 -4.90 -14.87
CA TRP A 116 -11.70 -5.45 -13.59
C TRP A 116 -13.00 -6.24 -13.76
N PRO A 117 -13.11 -7.43 -13.12
CA PRO A 117 -14.37 -8.19 -13.12
C PRO A 117 -15.53 -7.40 -12.52
N GLY A 118 -16.75 -7.74 -12.94
CA GLY A 118 -17.97 -7.14 -12.37
C GLY A 118 -18.20 -7.56 -10.92
N PRO A 119 -19.08 -6.83 -10.20
CA PRO A 119 -19.43 -7.14 -8.82
C PRO A 119 -19.89 -8.58 -8.63
N GLY A 120 -19.35 -9.26 -7.60
CA GLY A 120 -19.71 -10.64 -7.27
C GLY A 120 -19.25 -11.70 -8.26
N SER A 121 -18.43 -11.34 -9.25
CA SER A 121 -17.88 -12.31 -10.21
C SER A 121 -16.84 -13.21 -9.53
N SER A 122 -16.86 -14.51 -9.83
CA SER A 122 -15.81 -15.45 -9.42
C SER A 122 -14.48 -15.20 -10.12
N ALA A 123 -14.44 -14.39 -11.17
CA ALA A 123 -13.20 -14.01 -11.85
C ALA A 123 -12.28 -13.15 -10.96
N TRP A 124 -12.76 -12.61 -9.85
CA TRP A 124 -11.92 -11.96 -8.85
C TRP A 124 -10.93 -12.92 -8.18
N ASP A 125 -11.27 -14.21 -8.10
CA ASP A 125 -10.41 -15.25 -7.53
C ASP A 125 -9.47 -15.87 -8.57
N ALA A 126 -9.53 -15.42 -9.84
CA ALA A 126 -8.65 -15.94 -10.89
C ALA A 126 -7.18 -15.64 -10.56
N PRO A 127 -6.26 -16.64 -10.76
CA PRO A 127 -4.87 -16.49 -10.39
C PRO A 127 -4.13 -15.50 -11.31
N VAL A 128 -3.17 -14.77 -10.73
CA VAL A 128 -2.25 -13.87 -11.43
C VAL A 128 -0.81 -14.18 -10.99
N THR A 129 0.19 -13.77 -11.78
CA THR A 129 1.60 -13.95 -11.39
C THR A 129 2.07 -12.91 -10.37
N TYR A 130 1.34 -11.79 -10.23
CA TYR A 130 1.67 -10.82 -9.20
C TYR A 130 1.57 -11.46 -7.81
N ARG A 131 2.73 -11.72 -7.17
CA ARG A 131 2.88 -12.33 -5.84
C ARG A 131 2.18 -13.70 -5.69
N ASP A 132 2.02 -14.45 -6.79
CA ASP A 132 1.26 -15.71 -6.82
C ASP A 132 -0.16 -15.57 -6.24
N GLY A 133 -0.76 -14.40 -6.46
CA GLY A 133 -2.06 -14.00 -5.91
C GLY A 133 -3.20 -14.12 -6.92
N THR A 134 -4.24 -13.33 -6.68
CA THR A 134 -5.47 -13.29 -7.47
C THR A 134 -5.70 -11.90 -8.10
N VAL A 135 -6.74 -11.77 -8.91
CA VAL A 135 -7.14 -10.46 -9.47
C VAL A 135 -7.48 -9.45 -8.36
N VAL A 136 -8.02 -9.91 -7.20
CA VAL A 136 -8.20 -9.04 -6.02
C VAL A 136 -6.87 -8.49 -5.54
N ASP A 137 -5.82 -9.33 -5.46
CA ASP A 137 -4.50 -8.89 -5.03
C ASP A 137 -3.88 -7.87 -5.99
N ALA A 138 -4.13 -8.03 -7.30
CA ALA A 138 -3.71 -7.06 -8.32
C ALA A 138 -4.45 -5.72 -8.15
N LEU A 139 -5.76 -5.73 -7.87
CA LEU A 139 -6.53 -4.51 -7.60
C LEU A 139 -6.04 -3.80 -6.34
N VAL A 140 -5.84 -4.54 -5.24
CA VAL A 140 -5.37 -3.99 -3.96
C VAL A 140 -3.95 -3.43 -4.10
N ALA A 141 -3.10 -4.08 -4.90
CA ALA A 141 -1.77 -3.56 -5.24
C ALA A 141 -1.87 -2.23 -6.00
N TRP A 142 -2.71 -2.19 -7.05
CA TRP A 142 -2.95 -0.96 -7.81
C TRP A 142 -3.44 0.18 -6.91
N TRP A 143 -4.43 -0.08 -6.07
CA TRP A 143 -4.96 0.90 -5.12
C TRP A 143 -3.87 1.49 -4.22
N ARG A 144 -3.04 0.64 -3.63
CA ARG A 144 -1.90 1.04 -2.82
C ARG A 144 -0.92 1.91 -3.60
N GLU A 145 -0.55 1.48 -4.80
CA GLU A 145 0.41 2.20 -5.64
C GLU A 145 -0.11 3.59 -6.03
N VAL A 146 -1.34 3.69 -6.55
CA VAL A 146 -1.87 5.00 -6.99
C VAL A 146 -2.03 5.97 -5.81
N ARG A 147 -2.44 5.48 -4.62
CA ARG A 147 -2.60 6.32 -3.44
C ARG A 147 -1.29 6.82 -2.85
N ILE A 148 -0.30 5.96 -2.76
CA ILE A 148 1.02 6.34 -2.24
C ILE A 148 1.70 7.32 -3.21
N HIS A 149 1.70 7.01 -4.49
CA HIS A 149 2.37 7.83 -5.48
C HIS A 149 1.63 9.13 -5.83
N ALA A 150 0.33 9.24 -5.51
CA ALA A 150 -0.38 10.52 -5.53
C ALA A 150 0.27 11.54 -4.57
N VAL A 151 0.68 11.10 -3.38
CA VAL A 151 1.42 11.94 -2.43
C VAL A 151 2.85 12.19 -2.89
N ASP A 152 3.51 11.17 -3.43
CA ASP A 152 4.88 11.27 -3.93
C ASP A 152 5.02 12.25 -5.11
N LEU A 153 3.94 12.48 -5.85
CA LEU A 153 3.92 13.47 -6.94
C LEU A 153 4.24 14.89 -6.45
N ASP A 154 3.97 15.19 -5.18
CA ASP A 154 4.19 16.51 -4.57
C ASP A 154 3.55 17.65 -5.38
N ALA A 155 2.29 17.46 -5.73
CA ALA A 155 1.47 18.35 -6.54
C ALA A 155 0.11 18.68 -5.87
N GLY A 156 0.13 18.91 -4.54
CA GLY A 156 -1.04 19.32 -3.78
C GLY A 156 -1.91 18.18 -3.25
N LEU A 157 -1.50 16.92 -3.43
CA LEU A 157 -2.18 15.75 -2.84
C LEU A 157 -1.38 15.31 -1.61
N GLY A 158 -2.01 15.35 -0.43
CA GLY A 158 -1.39 15.01 0.85
C GLY A 158 -1.93 13.70 1.46
N LEU A 159 -1.46 13.39 2.66
CA LEU A 159 -1.88 12.20 3.42
C LEU A 159 -3.34 12.26 3.86
N ASP A 160 -3.95 13.43 3.89
CA ASP A 160 -5.38 13.66 4.13
C ASP A 160 -6.27 13.02 3.06
N THR A 161 -5.71 12.72 1.87
CA THR A 161 -6.40 11.97 0.81
C THR A 161 -6.43 10.45 1.05
N TRP A 162 -5.71 9.93 2.05
CA TRP A 162 -5.67 8.50 2.36
C TRP A 162 -6.88 8.09 3.19
N PRO A 163 -7.78 7.24 2.66
CA PRO A 163 -8.91 6.76 3.45
C PRO A 163 -8.44 5.81 4.56
N ARG A 164 -9.22 5.74 5.64
CA ARG A 164 -8.93 4.85 6.78
C ARG A 164 -8.65 3.40 6.36
N ALA A 165 -9.41 2.89 5.39
CA ALA A 165 -9.23 1.53 4.88
C ALA A 165 -7.83 1.31 4.26
N LEU A 166 -7.28 2.31 3.56
CA LEU A 166 -5.91 2.27 3.06
C LEU A 166 -4.89 2.25 4.18
N GLY A 167 -5.07 3.10 5.20
CA GLY A 167 -4.19 3.11 6.37
C GLY A 167 -4.11 1.74 7.04
N LEU A 168 -5.25 1.09 7.29
CA LEU A 168 -5.30 -0.25 7.87
C LEU A 168 -4.64 -1.30 6.94
N HIS A 169 -4.90 -1.24 5.64
CA HIS A 169 -4.25 -2.11 4.66
C HIS A 169 -2.73 -1.92 4.64
N LEU A 170 -2.25 -0.67 4.71
CA LEU A 170 -0.81 -0.39 4.74
C LEU A 170 -0.16 -0.89 6.01
N LEU A 171 -0.82 -0.79 7.16
CA LEU A 171 -0.30 -1.35 8.41
C LEU A 171 -0.15 -2.87 8.33
N ASP A 172 -1.15 -3.56 7.79
CA ASP A 172 -1.11 -5.01 7.61
C ASP A 172 -0.01 -5.41 6.61
N PHE A 173 -0.01 -4.80 5.43
CA PHE A 173 0.94 -5.08 4.35
C PHE A 173 2.39 -4.74 4.71
N LEU A 174 2.62 -3.64 5.43
CA LEU A 174 3.95 -3.14 5.79
C LEU A 174 4.41 -3.56 7.19
N GLY A 175 3.57 -4.23 7.97
CA GLY A 175 3.92 -4.72 9.29
C GLY A 175 5.16 -5.63 9.29
N VAL A 176 5.39 -6.36 8.21
CA VAL A 176 6.60 -7.19 7.99
C VAL A 176 7.91 -6.39 7.95
N ARG A 177 7.85 -5.06 7.87
CA ARG A 177 9.02 -4.16 7.93
C ARG A 177 9.45 -3.85 9.35
N LEU A 178 8.61 -4.15 10.33
CA LEU A 178 8.93 -3.96 11.74
C LEU A 178 9.86 -5.08 12.23
N ALA A 179 10.78 -4.73 13.10
CA ALA A 179 11.55 -5.73 13.83
C ALA A 179 10.65 -6.45 14.85
N ASP A 180 11.04 -7.65 15.27
CA ASP A 180 10.24 -8.51 16.14
C ASP A 180 9.96 -7.88 17.52
N ASP A 181 10.81 -6.95 17.97
CA ASP A 181 10.68 -6.19 19.21
C ASP A 181 9.93 -4.86 19.07
N VAL A 182 9.29 -4.59 17.91
CA VAL A 182 8.55 -3.34 17.65
C VAL A 182 7.05 -3.62 17.58
N ALA A 183 6.26 -2.90 18.37
CA ALA A 183 4.81 -2.87 18.28
C ALA A 183 4.31 -1.46 17.97
N VAL A 184 3.13 -1.36 17.37
CA VAL A 184 2.46 -0.09 17.09
C VAL A 184 1.16 -0.01 17.87
N GLU A 185 0.92 1.13 18.51
CA GLU A 185 -0.35 1.52 19.13
C GLU A 185 -0.94 2.71 18.39
N LEU A 186 -2.16 2.58 17.90
CA LEU A 186 -2.85 3.65 17.17
C LEU A 186 -3.60 4.57 18.14
N VAL A 187 -3.37 5.87 17.99
CA VAL A 187 -4.05 6.92 18.76
C VAL A 187 -5.29 7.38 18.03
N GLY A 188 -6.43 7.46 18.76
CA GLY A 188 -7.70 7.95 18.18
C GLY A 188 -8.52 6.88 17.44
N GLU A 189 -8.06 5.63 17.40
CA GLU A 189 -8.86 4.53 16.86
C GLU A 189 -9.80 3.95 17.93
N PRO A 190 -11.07 3.64 17.55
CA PRO A 190 -12.07 3.16 18.50
C PRO A 190 -11.78 1.76 19.03
N THR A 191 -10.90 1.00 18.38
CA THR A 191 -10.50 -0.35 18.74
C THR A 191 -9.00 -0.37 18.95
N ALA A 192 -8.53 -1.03 20.01
CA ALA A 192 -7.10 -1.21 20.24
C ALA A 192 -6.54 -2.14 19.14
N LEU A 193 -5.88 -1.53 18.16
CA LEU A 193 -5.20 -2.22 17.07
C LEU A 193 -3.71 -2.28 17.40
N ARG A 194 -3.10 -3.45 17.18
CA ARG A 194 -1.65 -3.62 17.26
C ARG A 194 -1.11 -4.13 15.94
N VAL A 195 0.03 -3.62 15.57
CA VAL A 195 0.78 -4.07 14.39
C VAL A 195 2.11 -4.62 14.86
N GLY A 196 2.51 -5.73 14.30
CA GLY A 196 3.80 -6.35 14.54
C GLY A 196 4.26 -7.10 13.29
N PRO A 197 5.36 -7.84 13.35
CA PRO A 197 5.89 -8.60 12.21
C PRO A 197 4.90 -9.60 11.58
N GLY A 198 3.88 -10.00 12.35
CA GLY A 198 2.77 -10.86 11.89
C GLY A 198 1.57 -10.13 11.32
N GLY A 199 1.67 -8.82 11.03
CA GLY A 199 0.58 -8.00 10.48
C GLY A 199 -0.29 -7.31 11.55
N LEU A 200 -1.45 -6.81 11.11
CA LEU A 200 -2.40 -6.10 11.96
C LEU A 200 -3.27 -7.08 12.75
N ARG A 201 -3.37 -6.86 14.07
CA ARG A 201 -4.20 -7.66 14.98
C ARG A 201 -5.03 -6.76 15.89
N LEU A 202 -6.21 -7.25 16.29
CA LEU A 202 -6.98 -6.65 17.37
C LEU A 202 -6.26 -6.94 18.69
N ALA A 203 -5.98 -5.91 19.49
CA ALA A 203 -5.46 -6.11 20.82
C ALA A 203 -6.56 -6.70 21.70
N ALA A 204 -6.26 -7.72 22.49
CA ALA A 204 -7.17 -8.21 23.54
C ALA A 204 -7.40 -7.06 24.54
N GLU A 205 -8.68 -6.84 24.93
CA GLU A 205 -9.04 -5.88 25.98
C GLU A 205 -8.21 -6.10 27.24
N PRO A 206 -7.55 -5.08 27.81
CA PRO A 206 -6.86 -5.20 29.08
C PRO A 206 -7.88 -5.40 30.21
N GLY A 207 -8.09 -6.63 30.63
CA GLY A 207 -8.93 -6.91 31.82
C GLY A 207 -9.77 -8.17 31.83
N VAL A 208 -9.82 -8.96 30.78
CA VAL A 208 -10.51 -10.26 30.80
C VAL A 208 -9.47 -11.36 30.86
N SER A 209 -9.11 -11.80 32.07
CA SER A 209 -8.38 -13.08 32.26
C SER A 209 -9.31 -14.21 31.81
N PRO A 210 -8.97 -15.02 30.82
CA PRO A 210 -9.68 -16.25 30.57
C PRO A 210 -9.42 -17.19 31.75
N ARG A 211 -10.51 -17.65 32.39
CA ARG A 211 -10.45 -18.75 33.35
C ARG A 211 -10.01 -20.01 32.59
N THR A 212 -8.85 -20.49 33.01
CA THR A 212 -8.38 -21.87 32.96
C THR A 212 -9.08 -22.84 32.01
N GLU A 213 -8.56 -22.97 30.79
CA GLU A 213 -8.48 -24.25 30.08
C GLU A 213 -7.11 -24.31 29.37
N THR A 214 -6.43 -25.46 29.50
CA THR A 214 -5.05 -25.70 29.09
C THR A 214 -4.90 -25.48 27.57
N PRO A 215 -4.03 -24.59 27.07
CA PRO A 215 -3.86 -24.39 25.64
C PRO A 215 -2.84 -25.37 25.08
N VAL A 216 -3.24 -26.08 24.06
CA VAL A 216 -2.32 -26.70 23.10
C VAL A 216 -1.90 -25.58 22.11
N GLY A 217 -0.61 -25.23 22.13
CA GLY A 217 0.02 -24.32 21.18
C GLY A 217 -0.12 -22.84 21.54
N SER A 218 0.59 -22.39 22.57
CA SER A 218 0.78 -20.98 22.87
C SER A 218 1.71 -20.35 21.84
N ASP A 219 1.16 -19.49 20.98
CA ASP A 219 1.92 -18.44 20.32
C ASP A 219 2.54 -17.56 21.43
N PRO A 220 3.87 -17.33 21.48
CA PRO A 220 4.48 -16.50 22.50
C PRO A 220 3.99 -15.06 22.29
N GLY A 221 2.98 -14.65 23.06
CA GLY A 221 2.48 -13.30 23.08
C GLY A 221 3.66 -12.33 23.24
N PHE A 222 3.73 -11.32 22.36
CA PHE A 222 4.69 -10.24 22.49
C PHE A 222 4.61 -9.64 23.90
N ASP A 223 5.61 -9.94 24.73
CA ASP A 223 5.75 -9.32 26.05
C ASP A 223 6.39 -7.94 25.85
N ALA A 224 5.57 -6.89 25.94
CA ALA A 224 5.97 -5.50 25.71
C ALA A 224 7.06 -4.99 26.68
N ARG A 225 7.61 -5.86 27.52
CA ARG A 225 8.54 -5.46 28.59
C ARG A 225 9.95 -5.13 28.11
N ASP A 226 10.35 -5.57 26.90
CA ASP A 226 11.70 -5.31 26.36
C ASP A 226 11.68 -4.67 24.96
N GLY A 227 10.49 -4.33 24.42
CA GLY A 227 10.32 -3.85 23.05
C GLY A 227 10.12 -2.34 22.91
N VAL A 228 10.12 -1.86 21.66
CA VAL A 228 9.76 -0.49 21.30
C VAL A 228 8.27 -0.43 20.96
N VAL A 229 7.56 0.53 21.57
CA VAL A 229 6.17 0.84 21.22
C VAL A 229 6.13 2.15 20.45
N VAL A 230 5.68 2.10 19.20
CA VAL A 230 5.46 3.27 18.34
C VAL A 230 4.00 3.70 18.46
N ARG A 231 3.77 4.99 18.79
CA ARG A 231 2.43 5.56 18.97
C ARG A 231 2.19 6.68 17.99
N GLY A 232 1.06 6.65 17.29
CA GLY A 232 0.69 7.69 16.34
C GLY A 232 -0.70 7.51 15.78
N ARG A 233 -1.17 8.50 15.03
CA ARG A 233 -2.41 8.38 14.26
C ARG A 233 -2.22 7.36 13.14
N LEU A 234 -3.28 6.69 12.75
CA LEU A 234 -3.26 5.67 11.69
C LEU A 234 -2.51 6.12 10.43
N THR A 235 -2.85 7.30 9.92
CA THR A 235 -2.27 7.83 8.68
C THR A 235 -0.77 8.13 8.81
N ASP A 236 -0.37 8.69 9.97
CA ASP A 236 1.04 9.03 10.23
C ASP A 236 1.91 7.77 10.36
N VAL A 237 1.41 6.75 11.07
CA VAL A 237 2.10 5.47 11.21
C VAL A 237 2.18 4.74 9.86
N ALA A 238 1.08 4.76 9.08
CA ALA A 238 1.08 4.17 7.73
C ALA A 238 2.07 4.88 6.79
N ALA A 239 2.16 6.21 6.87
CA ALA A 239 3.13 7.00 6.11
C ALA A 239 4.57 6.66 6.52
N TRP A 240 4.86 6.61 7.81
CA TRP A 240 6.17 6.20 8.31
C TRP A 240 6.54 4.80 7.83
N LEU A 241 5.64 3.81 7.98
CA LEU A 241 5.87 2.44 7.48
C LEU A 241 6.04 2.41 5.96
N ALA A 242 5.36 3.28 5.23
CA ALA A 242 5.54 3.41 3.78
C ALA A 242 6.84 4.15 3.40
N GLY A 243 7.63 4.64 4.37
CA GLY A 243 8.84 5.41 4.15
C GLY A 243 8.55 6.82 3.62
N ARG A 244 7.36 7.35 3.91
CA ARG A 244 6.93 8.71 3.57
C ARG A 244 6.95 9.58 4.81
N ARG A 245 7.07 10.89 4.60
CA ARG A 245 7.05 11.85 5.70
C ARG A 245 5.64 11.95 6.26
N PRO A 246 5.40 11.62 7.55
CA PRO A 246 4.11 11.81 8.20
C PRO A 246 3.82 13.30 8.45
N ASP A 247 2.54 13.69 8.60
CA ASP A 247 2.16 15.03 9.00
C ASP A 247 2.59 15.32 10.44
N ALA A 248 2.45 14.32 11.32
CA ALA A 248 2.99 14.32 12.68
C ALA A 248 3.84 13.06 12.88
N GLU A 249 5.11 13.26 13.24
CA GLU A 249 6.01 12.13 13.51
C GLU A 249 5.47 11.27 14.66
N PRO A 250 5.30 9.94 14.48
CA PRO A 250 4.92 9.06 15.57
C PRO A 250 5.93 9.08 16.71
N ASP A 251 5.47 8.90 17.94
CA ASP A 251 6.33 8.79 19.10
C ASP A 251 6.76 7.33 19.33
N ALA A 252 8.01 7.11 19.73
CA ALA A 252 8.50 5.78 20.10
C ALA A 252 8.92 5.75 21.55
N PHE A 253 8.65 4.64 22.25
CA PHE A 253 8.95 4.44 23.66
C PHE A 253 9.58 3.06 23.89
N ARG A 254 10.61 3.00 24.73
CA ARG A 254 11.17 1.76 25.30
C ARG A 254 11.11 1.89 26.82
N ASP A 255 10.50 0.95 27.51
CA ASP A 255 10.30 0.98 28.98
C ASP A 255 9.64 2.28 29.48
N GLY A 256 8.71 2.84 28.68
CA GLY A 256 8.06 4.10 28.99
C GLY A 256 8.92 5.36 28.73
N VAL A 257 10.17 5.21 28.34
CA VAL A 257 11.08 6.32 28.01
C VAL A 257 11.02 6.60 26.51
N ARG A 258 10.85 7.86 26.12
CA ARG A 258 10.85 8.28 24.71
C ARG A 258 12.21 7.97 24.09
N THR A 259 12.18 7.36 22.88
CA THR A 259 13.36 6.96 22.10
C THR A 259 13.17 7.38 20.64
N PRO A 260 14.21 7.44 19.82
CA PRO A 260 14.07 7.62 18.39
C PRO A 260 13.21 6.53 17.74
N LEU A 261 12.51 6.86 16.65
CA LEU A 261 11.77 5.88 15.87
C LEU A 261 12.72 4.75 15.42
N PRO A 262 12.30 3.49 15.53
CA PRO A 262 13.09 2.36 15.06
C PRO A 262 13.23 2.41 13.54
N GLY A 263 14.34 1.87 13.03
CA GLY A 263 14.50 1.64 11.61
C GLY A 263 13.48 0.62 11.10
N ILE A 264 13.02 0.84 9.87
CA ILE A 264 12.11 -0.08 9.18
C ILE A 264 12.86 -0.91 8.14
N GLY A 265 12.47 -2.18 7.97
CA GLY A 265 13.03 -3.08 6.98
C GLY A 265 12.74 -2.66 5.52
N PRO A 266 13.24 -3.42 4.53
CA PRO A 266 13.00 -3.14 3.13
C PRO A 266 11.52 -3.22 2.77
N TRP A 267 11.14 -2.55 1.68
CA TRP A 267 9.80 -2.66 1.10
C TRP A 267 9.54 -4.11 0.66
N PRO A 268 8.35 -4.70 0.98
CA PRO A 268 8.00 -6.03 0.53
C PRO A 268 7.78 -6.03 -0.99
N SER A 269 8.82 -6.38 -1.73
CA SER A 269 8.82 -6.44 -3.18
C SER A 269 8.21 -7.76 -3.67
N PRO A 270 7.45 -7.77 -4.79
CA PRO A 270 7.02 -9.02 -5.44
C PRO A 270 8.20 -9.85 -5.97
N TYR A 271 9.38 -9.23 -6.09
CA TYR A 271 10.62 -9.87 -6.54
C TYR A 271 11.52 -10.30 -5.37
N SER A 272 11.12 -10.05 -4.13
CA SER A 272 11.83 -10.55 -2.96
C SER A 272 11.23 -11.88 -2.54
N PRO A 273 12.02 -12.93 -2.23
CA PRO A 273 11.49 -14.17 -1.71
C PRO A 273 10.71 -13.90 -0.42
N PRO A 274 9.63 -14.65 -0.15
CA PRO A 274 8.97 -14.60 1.15
C PRO A 274 10.00 -14.96 2.24
N ARG A 275 9.96 -14.23 3.35
CA ARG A 275 10.77 -14.54 4.54
C ARG A 275 10.15 -15.66 5.31
#